data_eee5a882cb195bc4a1569bef545a8dd5
#
_entry.id   eee5a882cb195bc4a1569bef545a8dd5
#
_cell.length_a   1.000
_cell.length_b   1.000
_cell.length_c   1.000
_cell.angle_alpha   90.00
_cell.angle_beta   90.00
_cell.angle_gamma   90.00
#
_symmetry.space_group_name_H-M   'P 1'
#
loop_
_entity.id
_entity.type
_entity.pdbx_description
1 polymer ?
#
loop_
_entity_poly.entity_id
_entity_poly.type
_entity_poly.pdbx_seq_one_letter_code
_entity_poly.pdbx_strand_id
1 'polypeptide(L)'
;MTYGAGCDISLPEFSSSRLLEKFIQEKFPKLSAPPEGALSLIFINCPGSRVFTDPRSGSRKCLDQVKLTLDFAADLTKTTHEKAEDIVVLSPSAAHCEAIGHMRKKRPEYTASLINVPESSTIDGYQGRENDIVIVAMGTSEFAGPLFTSNGNRLKVMFTRQRCGLVIVGELKAVGLSKKGGLDAVVKTHDAEGNMIYTRAGALRRVYKALKDEGRIVDVTIERKRQKRLATYSGNTKMWM
;
A
#
# COMPACT_ATOMS: atom_id res chain seq x y z
N MET A 1 -8.61 -15.71 8.85
CA MET A 1 -9.35 -15.33 7.64
C MET A 1 -8.62 -15.96 6.50
N THR A 2 -9.03 -17.13 6.06
CA THR A 2 -8.40 -17.83 4.94
C THR A 2 -8.93 -17.21 3.65
N TYR A 3 -8.08 -16.45 3.00
CA TYR A 3 -8.40 -15.81 1.74
C TYR A 3 -8.49 -16.91 0.66
N GLY A 4 -9.66 -17.13 0.10
CA GLY A 4 -9.89 -18.13 -0.93
C GLY A 4 -9.90 -19.57 -0.41
N ALA A 5 -10.12 -19.82 0.89
CA ALA A 5 -10.28 -21.17 1.40
C ALA A 5 -11.41 -21.89 0.66
N GLY A 6 -11.07 -22.99 -0.01
CA GLY A 6 -11.98 -23.77 -0.85
C GLY A 6 -11.88 -23.49 -2.35
N CYS A 7 -10.99 -22.57 -2.80
CA CYS A 7 -10.66 -22.43 -4.22
C CYS A 7 -9.67 -23.51 -4.63
N ASP A 8 -9.94 -24.21 -5.72
CA ASP A 8 -8.92 -25.03 -6.36
C ASP A 8 -7.99 -24.15 -7.20
N ILE A 9 -6.91 -23.68 -6.57
CA ILE A 9 -5.93 -22.78 -7.22
C ILE A 9 -5.18 -23.43 -8.39
N SER A 10 -5.34 -24.74 -8.64
CA SER A 10 -4.77 -25.44 -9.81
C SER A 10 -5.53 -25.11 -11.09
N LEU A 11 -6.79 -24.67 -10.99
CA LEU A 11 -7.61 -24.33 -12.14
C LEU A 11 -7.02 -23.20 -12.98
N PRO A 12 -7.25 -23.19 -14.31
CA PRO A 12 -6.70 -22.18 -15.22
C PRO A 12 -7.06 -20.74 -14.83
N GLU A 13 -8.25 -20.50 -14.30
CA GLU A 13 -8.73 -19.20 -13.86
C GLU A 13 -7.90 -18.57 -12.74
N PHE A 14 -7.13 -19.39 -11.98
CA PHE A 14 -6.20 -18.92 -10.94
C PHE A 14 -4.75 -18.86 -11.39
N SER A 15 -4.49 -18.86 -12.73
CA SER A 15 -3.12 -18.75 -13.27
C SER A 15 -2.40 -17.49 -12.75
N SER A 16 -3.07 -16.35 -12.71
CA SER A 16 -2.53 -15.10 -12.17
C SER A 16 -2.13 -15.20 -10.69
N SER A 17 -2.85 -16.00 -9.89
CA SER A 17 -2.47 -16.26 -8.48
C SER A 17 -1.14 -17.02 -8.39
N ARG A 18 -0.96 -18.04 -9.21
CA ARG A 18 0.28 -18.82 -9.23
C ARG A 18 1.47 -18.01 -9.75
N LEU A 19 1.26 -17.19 -10.81
CA LEU A 19 2.29 -16.30 -11.34
C LEU A 19 2.71 -15.25 -10.32
N LEU A 20 1.74 -14.62 -9.66
CA LEU A 20 2.01 -13.65 -8.59
C LEU A 20 2.79 -14.32 -7.45
N GLU A 21 2.37 -15.50 -6.99
CA GLU A 21 3.05 -16.18 -5.89
C GLU A 21 4.49 -16.57 -6.26
N LYS A 22 4.70 -17.09 -7.46
CA LYS A 22 6.05 -17.40 -7.96
C LYS A 22 6.92 -16.14 -7.94
N PHE A 23 6.44 -15.03 -8.48
CA PHE A 23 7.14 -13.76 -8.47
C PHE A 23 7.46 -13.29 -7.04
N ILE A 24 6.50 -13.39 -6.11
CA ILE A 24 6.68 -13.04 -4.71
C ILE A 24 7.79 -13.86 -4.07
N GLN A 25 7.79 -15.19 -4.27
CA GLN A 25 8.79 -16.09 -3.69
C GLN A 25 10.20 -15.83 -4.26
N GLU A 26 10.31 -15.54 -5.55
CA GLU A 26 11.58 -15.17 -6.19
C GLU A 26 12.11 -13.82 -5.65
N LYS A 27 11.21 -12.83 -5.48
CA LYS A 27 11.57 -11.49 -5.01
C LYS A 27 11.85 -11.46 -3.50
N PHE A 28 11.14 -12.26 -2.72
CA PHE A 28 11.19 -12.30 -1.26
C PHE A 28 11.34 -13.74 -0.73
N PRO A 29 12.50 -14.38 -0.91
CA PRO A 29 12.68 -15.83 -0.66
C PRO A 29 12.54 -16.24 0.82
N LYS A 30 12.50 -15.29 1.73
CA LYS A 30 12.27 -15.52 3.18
C LYS A 30 10.80 -15.48 3.58
N LEU A 31 9.92 -15.15 2.66
CA LEU A 31 8.48 -15.07 2.93
C LEU A 31 7.90 -16.49 2.98
N SER A 32 7.00 -16.76 3.91
CA SER A 32 6.30 -18.05 3.96
C SER A 32 5.42 -18.22 2.73
N ALA A 33 5.26 -19.45 2.25
CA ALA A 33 4.26 -19.75 1.24
C ALA A 33 2.84 -19.49 1.80
N PRO A 34 1.85 -19.17 0.96
CA PRO A 34 0.47 -19.08 1.41
C PRO A 34 -0.02 -20.44 1.90
N PRO A 35 -1.05 -20.48 2.78
CA PRO A 35 -1.71 -21.73 3.12
C PRO A 35 -2.20 -22.47 1.87
N GLU A 36 -2.20 -23.80 1.93
CA GLU A 36 -2.67 -24.63 0.81
C GLU A 36 -4.11 -24.25 0.40
N GLY A 37 -4.34 -24.10 -0.89
CA GLY A 37 -5.61 -23.66 -1.46
C GLY A 37 -5.96 -22.17 -1.24
N ALA A 38 -5.05 -21.36 -0.70
CA ALA A 38 -5.25 -19.93 -0.55
C ALA A 38 -4.71 -19.15 -1.75
N LEU A 39 -5.38 -18.04 -2.08
CA LEU A 39 -4.92 -17.08 -3.08
C LEU A 39 -3.66 -16.36 -2.60
N SER A 40 -2.85 -15.87 -3.55
CA SER A 40 -1.65 -15.11 -3.24
C SER A 40 -1.99 -13.78 -2.54
N LEU A 41 -1.43 -13.58 -1.35
CA LEU A 41 -1.63 -12.39 -0.52
C LEU A 41 -0.33 -12.00 0.16
N ILE A 42 0.11 -10.75 0.01
CA ILE A 42 1.31 -10.21 0.64
C ILE A 42 1.08 -8.80 1.19
N PHE A 43 1.70 -8.50 2.33
CA PHE A 43 1.82 -7.14 2.85
C PHE A 43 3.27 -6.66 2.73
N ILE A 44 3.48 -5.59 1.98
CA ILE A 44 4.76 -4.92 1.84
C ILE A 44 4.78 -3.76 2.84
N ASN A 45 5.48 -3.96 3.94
CA ASN A 45 5.63 -2.97 4.98
C ASN A 45 6.70 -1.96 4.60
N CYS A 46 6.36 -0.67 4.64
CA CYS A 46 7.25 0.46 4.37
C CYS A 46 7.49 1.25 5.67
N PRO A 47 8.43 0.82 6.54
CA PRO A 47 8.64 1.44 7.83
C PRO A 47 9.10 2.90 7.72
N GLY A 48 8.55 3.76 8.57
CA GLY A 48 8.88 5.18 8.59
C GLY A 48 8.34 5.96 7.40
N SER A 49 7.27 5.49 6.80
CA SER A 49 6.54 6.20 5.74
C SER A 49 6.15 7.62 6.16
N ARG A 50 6.34 8.58 5.24
CA ARG A 50 5.93 9.97 5.44
C ARG A 50 4.65 10.26 4.69
N VAL A 51 3.58 10.50 5.45
CA VAL A 51 2.27 10.86 4.91
C VAL A 51 2.11 12.37 4.97
N PHE A 52 1.70 12.94 3.85
CA PHE A 52 1.29 14.33 3.73
C PHE A 52 -0.23 14.39 3.68
N THR A 53 -0.83 15.17 4.53
CA THR A 53 -2.27 15.43 4.55
C THR A 53 -2.52 16.81 3.98
N ASP A 54 -3.43 16.91 3.02
CA ASP A 54 -3.89 18.18 2.49
C ASP A 54 -4.80 18.84 3.53
N PRO A 55 -4.47 20.06 4.03
CA PRO A 55 -5.25 20.70 5.08
C PRO A 55 -6.67 21.09 4.66
N ARG A 56 -6.93 21.26 3.35
CA ARG A 56 -8.25 21.66 2.84
C ARG A 56 -9.20 20.49 2.65
N SER A 57 -8.69 19.39 2.08
CA SER A 57 -9.50 18.21 1.74
C SER A 57 -9.36 17.07 2.73
N GLY A 58 -8.39 17.10 3.64
CA GLY A 58 -8.01 15.97 4.49
C GLY A 58 -7.45 14.78 3.71
N SER A 59 -7.28 14.91 2.39
CA SER A 59 -6.78 13.84 1.53
C SER A 59 -5.29 13.60 1.75
N ARG A 60 -4.87 12.33 1.69
CA ARG A 60 -3.52 11.91 2.07
C ARG A 60 -2.74 11.35 0.91
N LYS A 61 -1.42 11.58 0.92
CA LYS A 61 -0.48 10.95 -0.02
C LYS A 61 0.81 10.56 0.71
N CYS A 62 1.38 9.45 0.31
CA CYS A 62 2.66 8.93 0.80
C CYS A 62 3.55 8.58 -0.39
N LEU A 63 4.50 9.42 -0.73
CA LEU A 63 5.36 9.23 -1.91
C LEU A 63 6.26 8.00 -1.79
N ASP A 64 6.62 7.60 -0.58
CA ASP A 64 7.39 6.38 -0.32
C ASP A 64 6.57 5.14 -0.75
N GLN A 65 5.31 5.07 -0.34
CA GLN A 65 4.43 3.96 -0.71
C GLN A 65 4.01 4.01 -2.19
N VAL A 66 3.83 5.22 -2.76
CA VAL A 66 3.61 5.39 -4.22
C VAL A 66 4.76 4.78 -5.01
N LYS A 67 6.00 5.13 -4.65
CA LYS A 67 7.18 4.59 -5.32
C LYS A 67 7.23 3.07 -5.22
N LEU A 68 7.07 2.54 -4.02
CA LEU A 68 7.12 1.10 -3.76
C LEU A 68 6.03 0.34 -4.52
N THR A 69 4.83 0.91 -4.60
CA THR A 69 3.71 0.35 -5.38
C THR A 69 4.04 0.28 -6.87
N LEU A 70 4.59 1.36 -7.42
CA LEU A 70 4.95 1.41 -8.85
C LEU A 70 6.16 0.53 -9.17
N ASP A 71 7.17 0.48 -8.30
CA ASP A 71 8.31 -0.43 -8.43
C ASP A 71 7.81 -1.89 -8.47
N PHE A 72 6.97 -2.29 -7.53
CA PHE A 72 6.42 -3.65 -7.48
C PHE A 72 5.58 -3.98 -8.73
N ALA A 73 4.68 -3.09 -9.12
CA ALA A 73 3.85 -3.30 -10.31
C ALA A 73 4.69 -3.39 -11.60
N ALA A 74 5.70 -2.53 -11.75
CA ALA A 74 6.59 -2.55 -12.91
C ALA A 74 7.45 -3.81 -12.98
N ASP A 75 7.95 -4.29 -11.84
CA ASP A 75 8.72 -5.53 -11.78
C ASP A 75 7.82 -6.74 -12.09
N LEU A 76 6.60 -6.77 -11.53
CA LEU A 76 5.63 -7.83 -11.77
C LEU A 76 5.30 -7.95 -13.25
N THR A 77 4.94 -6.85 -13.93
CA THR A 77 4.60 -6.86 -15.37
C THR A 77 5.77 -7.28 -16.25
N LYS A 78 7.02 -6.90 -15.89
CA LYS A 78 8.21 -7.25 -16.65
C LYS A 78 8.58 -8.72 -16.51
N THR A 79 8.41 -9.28 -15.31
CA THR A 79 8.93 -10.61 -14.98
C THR A 79 7.94 -11.73 -15.32
N THR A 80 6.65 -11.49 -15.09
CA THR A 80 5.64 -12.55 -15.21
C THR A 80 4.95 -12.60 -16.56
N HIS A 81 5.11 -11.57 -17.39
CA HIS A 81 4.31 -11.37 -18.61
C HIS A 81 2.79 -11.42 -18.34
N GLU A 82 2.41 -11.16 -17.08
CA GLU A 82 1.01 -11.02 -16.72
C GLU A 82 0.38 -9.92 -17.56
N LYS A 83 -0.86 -10.09 -17.98
CA LYS A 83 -1.56 -9.08 -18.73
C LYS A 83 -1.68 -7.83 -17.87
N ALA A 84 -1.11 -6.74 -18.32
CA ALA A 84 -1.09 -5.49 -17.56
C ALA A 84 -2.50 -4.98 -17.21
N GLU A 85 -3.50 -5.29 -18.05
CA GLU A 85 -4.92 -4.99 -17.83
C GLU A 85 -5.56 -5.76 -16.67
N ASP A 86 -4.96 -6.92 -16.30
CA ASP A 86 -5.42 -7.76 -15.18
C ASP A 86 -4.87 -7.28 -13.82
N ILE A 87 -4.04 -6.23 -13.82
CA ILE A 87 -3.50 -5.59 -12.63
C ILE A 87 -4.15 -4.23 -12.42
N VAL A 88 -4.61 -3.93 -11.20
CA VAL A 88 -5.11 -2.59 -10.84
C VAL A 88 -4.49 -2.09 -9.55
N VAL A 89 -4.23 -0.78 -9.49
CA VAL A 89 -3.76 -0.11 -8.27
C VAL A 89 -4.91 0.68 -7.66
N LEU A 90 -5.22 0.39 -6.39
CA LEU A 90 -6.26 1.05 -5.63
C LEU A 90 -5.68 1.80 -4.44
N SER A 91 -6.34 2.87 -4.03
CA SER A 91 -6.00 3.59 -2.79
C SER A 91 -7.25 4.11 -2.08
N PRO A 92 -7.23 4.20 -0.74
CA PRO A 92 -8.29 4.84 0.01
C PRO A 92 -8.41 6.36 -0.20
N SER A 93 -7.40 7.00 -0.82
CA SER A 93 -7.28 8.46 -0.91
C SER A 93 -7.10 8.94 -2.35
N ALA A 94 -7.90 9.92 -2.76
CA ALA A 94 -7.82 10.53 -4.09
C ALA A 94 -6.44 11.17 -4.34
N ALA A 95 -5.90 11.93 -3.37
CA ALA A 95 -4.57 12.53 -3.51
C ALA A 95 -3.45 11.48 -3.65
N HIS A 96 -3.66 10.27 -3.12
CA HIS A 96 -2.71 9.17 -3.32
C HIS A 96 -2.80 8.60 -4.74
N CYS A 97 -4.02 8.41 -5.27
CA CYS A 97 -4.23 8.02 -6.67
C CYS A 97 -3.63 9.04 -7.64
N GLU A 98 -3.83 10.34 -7.40
CA GLU A 98 -3.22 11.42 -8.20
C GLU A 98 -1.69 11.34 -8.15
N ALA A 99 -1.10 11.11 -6.97
CA ALA A 99 0.34 10.99 -6.82
C ALA A 99 0.90 9.75 -7.56
N ILE A 100 0.17 8.63 -7.56
CA ILE A 100 0.50 7.42 -8.34
C ILE A 100 0.49 7.76 -9.83
N GLY A 101 -0.60 8.33 -10.34
CA GLY A 101 -0.73 8.71 -11.74
C GLY A 101 0.33 9.71 -12.20
N HIS A 102 0.61 10.72 -11.37
CA HIS A 102 1.63 11.71 -11.64
C HIS A 102 3.06 11.13 -11.69
N MET A 103 3.42 10.29 -10.71
CA MET A 103 4.74 9.65 -10.68
C MET A 103 4.90 8.68 -11.85
N ARG A 104 3.85 7.92 -12.20
CA ARG A 104 3.83 7.02 -13.35
C ARG A 104 4.10 7.78 -14.67
N LYS A 105 3.44 8.92 -14.89
CA LYS A 105 3.59 9.73 -16.11
C LYS A 105 4.95 10.44 -16.20
N LYS A 106 5.54 10.82 -15.06
CA LYS A 106 6.82 11.57 -15.03
C LYS A 106 8.06 10.71 -15.16
N ARG A 107 7.98 9.42 -14.92
CA ARG A 107 9.16 8.54 -14.91
C ARG A 107 9.10 7.56 -16.08
N PRO A 108 10.07 7.63 -17.03
CA PRO A 108 10.08 6.76 -18.22
C PRO A 108 10.04 5.27 -17.89
N GLU A 109 10.68 4.86 -16.80
CA GLU A 109 10.71 3.47 -16.34
C GLU A 109 9.31 2.91 -16.00
N TYR A 110 8.42 3.75 -15.47
CA TYR A 110 7.04 3.35 -15.18
C TYR A 110 6.12 3.52 -16.39
N THR A 111 6.32 4.60 -17.18
CA THR A 111 5.52 4.85 -18.38
C THR A 111 5.58 3.67 -19.33
N ALA A 112 6.78 3.14 -19.58
CA ALA A 112 6.97 2.01 -20.49
C ALA A 112 6.40 0.70 -19.92
N SER A 113 6.70 0.39 -18.64
CA SER A 113 6.34 -0.90 -18.04
C SER A 113 4.87 -1.02 -17.69
N LEU A 114 4.20 0.09 -17.40
CA LEU A 114 2.83 0.11 -16.91
C LEU A 114 1.84 0.70 -17.94
N ILE A 115 2.23 0.81 -19.20
CA ILE A 115 1.44 1.51 -20.23
C ILE A 115 0.00 0.98 -20.34
N ASN A 116 -0.18 -0.33 -20.23
CA ASN A 116 -1.47 -1.00 -20.32
C ASN A 116 -2.11 -1.28 -18.95
N VAL A 117 -1.43 -0.96 -17.84
CA VAL A 117 -2.06 -1.06 -16.51
C VAL A 117 -3.11 0.04 -16.39
N PRO A 118 -4.35 -0.25 -15.96
CA PRO A 118 -5.39 0.77 -15.74
C PRO A 118 -4.91 1.91 -14.84
N GLU A 119 -5.51 3.08 -14.99
CA GLU A 119 -5.23 4.19 -14.07
C GLU A 119 -5.67 3.80 -12.65
N SER A 120 -4.90 4.29 -11.66
CA SER A 120 -5.23 4.04 -10.25
C SER A 120 -6.58 4.67 -9.87
N SER A 121 -7.35 3.97 -9.06
CA SER A 121 -8.68 4.39 -8.63
C SER A 121 -8.81 4.41 -7.11
N THR A 122 -9.72 5.23 -6.61
CA THR A 122 -10.13 5.13 -5.21
C THR A 122 -10.96 3.87 -4.99
N ILE A 123 -10.97 3.38 -3.73
CA ILE A 123 -11.78 2.22 -3.35
C ILE A 123 -13.25 2.44 -3.67
N ASP A 124 -13.76 3.63 -3.36
CA ASP A 124 -15.17 3.98 -3.61
C ASP A 124 -15.45 4.07 -5.14
N GLY A 125 -14.51 4.62 -5.92
CA GLY A 125 -14.61 4.69 -7.39
C GLY A 125 -14.46 3.33 -8.10
N TYR A 126 -13.99 2.31 -7.41
CA TYR A 126 -13.82 0.94 -7.93
C TYR A 126 -14.89 -0.03 -7.44
N GLN A 127 -15.91 0.46 -6.73
CA GLN A 127 -16.98 -0.38 -6.20
C GLN A 127 -17.72 -1.10 -7.35
N GLY A 128 -18.02 -2.38 -7.15
CA GLY A 128 -18.69 -3.22 -8.17
C GLY A 128 -17.77 -3.77 -9.27
N ARG A 129 -16.50 -3.39 -9.29
CA ARG A 129 -15.48 -3.90 -10.23
C ARG A 129 -14.53 -4.86 -9.53
N GLU A 130 -13.90 -5.73 -10.29
CA GLU A 130 -12.90 -6.70 -9.82
C GLU A 130 -11.76 -6.79 -10.84
N ASN A 131 -10.61 -7.26 -10.39
CA ASN A 131 -9.48 -7.57 -11.25
C ASN A 131 -8.74 -8.81 -10.73
N ASP A 132 -7.88 -9.43 -11.54
CA ASP A 132 -7.16 -10.62 -11.10
C ASP A 132 -6.17 -10.27 -9.99
N ILE A 133 -5.33 -9.27 -10.21
CA ILE A 133 -4.37 -8.79 -9.21
C ILE A 133 -4.72 -7.36 -8.79
N VAL A 134 -4.92 -7.18 -7.50
CA VAL A 134 -5.16 -5.86 -6.91
C VAL A 134 -3.98 -5.46 -6.03
N ILE A 135 -3.41 -4.29 -6.30
CA ILE A 135 -2.37 -3.68 -5.48
C ILE A 135 -3.00 -2.52 -4.71
N VAL A 136 -3.06 -2.61 -3.40
CA VAL A 136 -3.63 -1.56 -2.54
C VAL A 136 -2.51 -0.72 -1.93
N ALA A 137 -2.43 0.55 -2.32
CA ALA A 137 -1.55 1.54 -1.71
C ALA A 137 -2.28 2.27 -0.59
N MET A 138 -1.95 1.95 0.68
CA MET A 138 -2.73 2.36 1.86
C MET A 138 -2.64 3.86 2.17
N GLY A 139 -1.52 4.51 1.89
CA GLY A 139 -1.30 5.91 2.26
C GLY A 139 -1.30 6.16 3.78
N THR A 140 -0.94 5.16 4.58
CA THR A 140 -0.97 5.19 6.06
C THR A 140 0.43 5.20 6.65
N SER A 141 0.59 5.75 7.86
CA SER A 141 1.84 5.70 8.63
C SER A 141 1.56 5.67 10.13
N GLU A 142 2.59 5.42 10.93
CA GLU A 142 2.47 5.45 12.40
C GLU A 142 1.92 6.78 12.90
N PHE A 143 2.40 7.89 12.35
CA PHE A 143 1.98 9.23 12.74
C PHE A 143 0.56 9.56 12.23
N ALA A 144 0.31 9.33 10.95
CA ALA A 144 -0.97 9.66 10.34
C ALA A 144 -2.09 8.66 10.69
N GLY A 145 -1.74 7.46 11.12
CA GLY A 145 -2.69 6.43 11.54
C GLY A 145 -3.54 5.86 10.40
N PRO A 146 -4.52 5.02 10.74
CA PRO A 146 -5.33 4.27 9.78
C PRO A 146 -6.47 5.10 9.16
N LEU A 147 -6.99 6.12 9.83
CA LEU A 147 -8.17 6.94 9.45
C LEU A 147 -9.25 6.18 8.64
N PHE A 148 -9.40 6.50 7.35
CA PHE A 148 -10.43 5.87 6.49
C PHE A 148 -10.34 4.35 6.44
N THR A 149 -9.14 3.79 6.60
CA THR A 149 -8.92 2.35 6.62
C THR A 149 -9.30 1.71 7.96
N SER A 150 -9.73 2.48 8.95
CA SER A 150 -10.31 1.96 10.18
C SER A 150 -11.75 1.45 10.00
N ASN A 151 -12.45 1.93 8.97
CA ASN A 151 -13.84 1.53 8.68
C ASN A 151 -13.88 0.12 8.10
N GLY A 152 -14.56 -0.80 8.81
CA GLY A 152 -14.64 -2.22 8.45
C GLY A 152 -15.33 -2.48 7.10
N ASN A 153 -16.34 -1.70 6.72
CA ASN A 153 -17.05 -1.86 5.45
C ASN A 153 -16.14 -1.47 4.27
N ARG A 154 -15.41 -0.37 4.40
CA ARG A 154 -14.41 0.03 3.39
C ARG A 154 -13.27 -0.97 3.26
N LEU A 155 -12.78 -1.50 4.38
CA LEU A 155 -11.79 -2.58 4.37
C LEU A 155 -12.31 -3.82 3.64
N LYS A 156 -13.57 -4.19 3.88
CA LYS A 156 -14.19 -5.32 3.18
C LYS A 156 -14.17 -5.08 1.67
N VAL A 157 -14.64 -3.92 1.19
CA VAL A 157 -14.60 -3.58 -0.24
C VAL A 157 -13.16 -3.61 -0.76
N MET A 158 -12.22 -2.99 -0.05
CA MET A 158 -10.82 -2.87 -0.44
C MET A 158 -10.11 -4.22 -0.62
N PHE A 159 -10.39 -5.17 0.28
CA PHE A 159 -9.72 -6.47 0.30
C PHE A 159 -10.54 -7.60 -0.35
N THR A 160 -11.54 -7.27 -1.15
CA THR A 160 -12.35 -8.23 -1.90
C THR A 160 -12.51 -7.87 -3.36
N ARG A 161 -11.64 -7.03 -3.91
CA ARG A 161 -11.68 -6.62 -5.33
C ARG A 161 -10.83 -7.49 -6.24
N GLN A 162 -9.98 -8.35 -5.67
CA GLN A 162 -9.14 -9.29 -6.40
C GLN A 162 -9.85 -10.63 -6.61
N ARG A 163 -9.62 -11.24 -7.76
CA ARG A 163 -10.00 -12.62 -8.07
C ARG A 163 -8.88 -13.61 -7.77
N CYS A 164 -7.63 -13.23 -8.00
CA CYS A 164 -6.46 -14.11 -7.96
C CYS A 164 -5.42 -13.71 -6.91
N GLY A 165 -5.18 -12.41 -6.68
CA GLY A 165 -4.14 -12.01 -5.76
C GLY A 165 -4.24 -10.60 -5.24
N LEU A 166 -3.76 -10.40 -3.99
CA LEU A 166 -3.80 -9.11 -3.31
C LEU A 166 -2.40 -8.75 -2.79
N VAL A 167 -1.95 -7.56 -3.17
CA VAL A 167 -0.74 -6.93 -2.66
C VAL A 167 -1.12 -5.69 -1.87
N ILE A 168 -0.70 -5.60 -0.61
CA ILE A 168 -0.97 -4.44 0.24
C ILE A 168 0.33 -3.72 0.50
N VAL A 169 0.42 -2.44 0.18
CA VAL A 169 1.58 -1.57 0.47
C VAL A 169 1.19 -0.55 1.53
N GLY A 170 1.85 -0.58 2.69
CA GLY A 170 1.50 0.30 3.80
C GLY A 170 2.52 0.30 4.92
N GLU A 171 2.15 0.79 6.09
CA GLU A 171 2.97 0.72 7.29
C GLU A 171 2.22 0.01 8.43
N LEU A 172 2.78 -1.08 8.95
CA LEU A 172 2.19 -1.88 10.03
C LEU A 172 1.92 -1.08 11.29
N LYS A 173 2.80 -0.14 11.61
CA LYS A 173 2.68 0.69 12.81
C LYS A 173 1.50 1.65 12.75
N ALA A 174 0.91 1.89 11.58
CA ALA A 174 -0.27 2.73 11.43
C ALA A 174 -1.45 2.28 12.31
N VAL A 175 -1.51 0.99 12.67
CA VAL A 175 -2.54 0.43 13.55
C VAL A 175 -2.04 0.11 14.97
N GLY A 176 -0.79 0.45 15.28
CA GLY A 176 -0.21 0.24 16.60
C GLY A 176 -0.12 -1.23 17.04
N LEU A 177 0.15 -2.16 16.11
CA LEU A 177 0.29 -3.60 16.40
C LEU A 177 1.39 -3.93 17.42
N SER A 178 2.38 -3.06 17.56
CA SER A 178 3.49 -3.22 18.51
C SER A 178 3.16 -2.74 19.93
N LYS A 179 2.02 -2.09 20.15
CA LYS A 179 1.63 -1.53 21.45
C LYS A 179 0.84 -2.57 22.26
N LYS A 180 1.10 -2.64 23.56
CA LYS A 180 0.29 -3.43 24.49
C LYS A 180 -1.17 -2.99 24.40
N GLY A 181 -2.04 -3.87 23.94
CA GLY A 181 -3.48 -3.63 23.77
C GLY A 181 -4.08 -4.64 22.80
N GLY A 182 -5.22 -5.18 23.13
CA GLY A 182 -5.94 -6.15 22.29
C GLY A 182 -6.28 -5.59 20.90
N LEU A 183 -6.92 -6.39 20.09
CA LEU A 183 -7.32 -6.03 18.72
C LEU A 183 -8.17 -4.74 18.65
N ASP A 184 -8.91 -4.44 19.71
CA ASP A 184 -9.78 -3.25 19.77
C ASP A 184 -9.13 -2.04 20.45
N ALA A 185 -7.81 -2.10 20.73
CA ALA A 185 -7.10 -0.98 21.32
C ALA A 185 -7.13 0.24 20.40
N VAL A 186 -7.25 1.40 21.04
CA VAL A 186 -7.32 2.69 20.35
C VAL A 186 -5.95 3.06 19.80
N VAL A 187 -5.92 3.57 18.58
CA VAL A 187 -4.72 4.14 17.94
C VAL A 187 -4.79 5.66 18.09
N LYS A 188 -3.74 6.22 18.68
CA LYS A 188 -3.53 7.65 18.72
C LYS A 188 -2.97 8.11 17.37
N THR A 189 -3.59 9.09 16.75
CA THR A 189 -3.21 9.62 15.44
C THR A 189 -3.48 11.12 15.40
N HIS A 190 -3.23 11.77 14.27
CA HIS A 190 -3.44 13.20 14.09
C HIS A 190 -4.34 13.45 12.88
N ASP A 191 -5.24 14.45 12.99
CA ASP A 191 -6.04 14.95 11.88
C ASP A 191 -5.21 15.82 10.92
N ALA A 192 -5.89 16.47 9.95
CA ALA A 192 -5.24 17.33 8.97
C ALA A 192 -4.64 18.62 9.61
N GLU A 193 -5.25 19.08 10.68
CA GLU A 193 -4.86 20.28 11.45
C GLU A 193 -3.76 19.97 12.48
N GLY A 194 -3.39 18.69 12.66
CA GLY A 194 -2.39 18.24 13.61
C GLY A 194 -2.94 18.00 15.02
N ASN A 195 -4.27 18.05 15.21
CA ASN A 195 -4.89 17.74 16.48
C ASN A 195 -4.85 16.23 16.72
N MET A 196 -4.69 15.86 17.98
CA MET A 196 -4.67 14.48 18.38
C MET A 196 -6.07 13.89 18.36
N ILE A 197 -6.25 12.80 17.60
CA ILE A 197 -7.49 12.04 17.55
C ILE A 197 -7.24 10.57 17.90
N TYR A 198 -8.31 9.89 18.29
CA TYR A 198 -8.29 8.49 18.70
C TYR A 198 -9.17 7.67 17.78
N THR A 199 -8.59 6.63 17.17
CA THR A 199 -9.28 5.81 16.18
C THR A 199 -9.22 4.33 16.58
N ARG A 200 -10.33 3.62 16.45
CA ARG A 200 -10.36 2.16 16.59
C ARG A 200 -10.16 1.52 15.22
N ALA A 201 -9.19 0.65 15.09
CA ALA A 201 -8.86 -0.03 13.84
C ALA A 201 -8.85 -1.56 13.97
N GLY A 202 -9.78 -2.09 14.77
CA GLY A 202 -9.82 -3.52 15.11
C GLY A 202 -9.90 -4.44 13.90
N ALA A 203 -10.68 -4.08 12.87
CA ALA A 203 -10.75 -4.86 11.63
C ALA A 203 -9.40 -4.92 10.92
N LEU A 204 -8.73 -3.77 10.72
CA LEU A 204 -7.43 -3.71 10.07
C LEU A 204 -6.33 -4.40 10.88
N ARG A 205 -6.38 -4.29 12.22
CA ARG A 205 -5.47 -5.03 13.10
C ARG A 205 -5.61 -6.54 12.96
N ARG A 206 -6.84 -7.06 12.84
CA ARG A 206 -7.09 -8.49 12.61
C ARG A 206 -6.46 -8.96 11.30
N VAL A 207 -6.61 -8.17 10.22
CA VAL A 207 -5.97 -8.48 8.93
C VAL A 207 -4.45 -8.49 9.06
N TYR A 208 -3.85 -7.45 9.65
CA TYR A 208 -2.39 -7.37 9.80
C TYR A 208 -1.84 -8.46 10.73
N LYS A 209 -2.60 -8.81 11.79
CA LYS A 209 -2.22 -9.92 12.66
C LYS A 209 -2.24 -11.25 11.91
N ALA A 210 -3.28 -11.54 11.15
CA ALA A 210 -3.37 -12.76 10.36
C ALA A 210 -2.20 -12.87 9.37
N LEU A 211 -1.91 -11.80 8.62
CA LEU A 211 -0.77 -11.77 7.69
C LEU A 211 0.59 -11.98 8.39
N LYS A 212 0.73 -11.44 9.61
CA LYS A 212 1.93 -11.64 10.43
C LYS A 212 2.04 -13.09 10.90
N ASP A 213 0.95 -13.65 11.39
CA ASP A 213 0.91 -15.03 11.91
C ASP A 213 1.16 -16.04 10.76
N GLU A 214 0.73 -15.73 9.54
CA GLU A 214 0.98 -16.52 8.33
C GLU A 214 2.35 -16.27 7.70
N GLY A 215 3.17 -15.35 8.25
CA GLY A 215 4.48 -15.00 7.68
C GLY A 215 4.42 -14.32 6.31
N ARG A 216 3.33 -13.61 6.02
CA ARG A 216 3.08 -12.95 4.72
C ARG A 216 3.38 -11.45 4.72
N ILE A 217 4.33 -11.01 5.56
CA ILE A 217 4.75 -9.62 5.65
C ILE A 217 6.24 -9.50 5.31
N VAL A 218 6.58 -8.56 4.47
CA VAL A 218 7.97 -8.20 4.14
C VAL A 218 8.23 -6.74 4.44
N ASP A 219 9.37 -6.43 5.08
CA ASP A 219 9.83 -5.07 5.30
C ASP A 219 10.66 -4.59 4.11
N VAL A 220 10.26 -3.47 3.51
CA VAL A 220 11.02 -2.82 2.43
C VAL A 220 11.32 -1.38 2.83
N THR A 221 12.60 -1.06 2.94
CA THR A 221 13.08 0.29 3.24
C THR A 221 13.39 1.03 1.95
N ILE A 222 12.84 2.23 1.79
CA ILE A 222 13.16 3.09 0.67
C ILE A 222 14.39 3.95 1.01
N GLU A 223 15.43 3.81 0.20
CA GLU A 223 16.58 4.70 0.29
C GLU A 223 16.17 6.13 -0.08
N ARG A 224 16.24 7.03 0.89
CA ARG A 224 16.01 8.46 0.68
C ARG A 224 17.34 9.12 0.40
N LYS A 225 17.53 9.69 -0.79
CA LYS A 225 18.65 10.58 -1.04
C LYS A 225 18.63 11.69 0.01
N ARG A 226 19.69 11.81 0.82
CA ARG A 226 19.85 12.94 1.76
C ARG A 226 19.74 14.23 0.95
N GLN A 227 18.68 14.99 1.13
CA GLN A 227 18.65 16.37 0.69
C GLN A 227 19.78 17.08 1.43
N LYS A 228 20.81 17.53 0.70
CA LYS A 228 21.78 18.51 1.23
C LYS A 228 20.94 19.69 1.71
N ARG A 229 20.95 19.95 3.03
CA ARG A 229 20.43 21.21 3.57
C ARG A 229 21.13 22.32 2.81
N LEU A 230 20.41 23.09 2.04
CA LEU A 230 20.90 24.38 1.54
C LEU A 230 21.29 25.18 2.78
N ALA A 231 22.58 25.47 2.89
CA ALA A 231 23.08 26.36 3.91
C ALA A 231 22.34 27.68 3.75
N THR A 232 21.61 28.08 4.76
CA THR A 232 21.02 29.41 4.85
C THR A 232 22.17 30.39 4.82
N TYR A 233 22.27 31.13 3.72
CA TYR A 233 23.13 32.30 3.64
C TYR A 233 22.58 33.31 4.66
N SER A 234 23.22 33.43 5.81
CA SER A 234 23.09 34.59 6.68
C SER A 234 23.93 35.73 6.06
N GLY A 235 23.29 36.47 5.18
CA GLY A 235 23.86 37.71 4.66
C GLY A 235 23.91 38.75 5.77
N ASN A 236 25.09 39.01 6.29
CA ASN A 236 25.41 40.18 7.09
C ASN A 236 25.14 41.43 6.25
N THR A 237 24.04 42.11 6.50
CA THR A 237 23.83 43.47 6.02
C THR A 237 24.61 44.41 6.93
N LYS A 238 25.83 44.74 6.53
CA LYS A 238 26.52 45.92 7.12
C LYS A 238 25.81 47.18 6.66
N MET A 239 25.19 47.84 7.63
CA MET A 239 24.73 49.24 7.54
C MET A 239 25.96 50.09 7.26
N TRP A 240 25.91 50.94 6.20
CA TRP A 240 26.74 52.15 6.04
C TRP A 240 25.88 53.37 6.29
N MET A 241 26.39 54.20 7.17
CA MET A 241 25.90 55.58 7.44
C MET A 241 26.08 56.44 6.18
#